data_be481371fd1b4c7bc2bf245acdebe4e7
#
_entry.id   be481371fd1b4c7bc2bf245acdebe4e7
#
_cell.length_a   1.000
_cell.length_b   1.000
_cell.length_c   1.000
_cell.angle_alpha   90.00
_cell.angle_beta   90.00
_cell.angle_gamma   90.00
#
_symmetry.space_group_name_H-M   'P 1'
#
loop_
_entity.id
_entity.type
_entity.pdbx_description
1 polymer ?
#
loop_
_entity_poly.entity_id
_entity_poly.type
_entity_poly.pdbx_seq_one_letter_code
_entity_poly.pdbx_strand_id
1 'polypeptide(L)'
;MAALDLSKGRDVEYAAGLALALSRDSSRSQPIADDLEKRFPEDTFAKFTYVPVLRALSALEDGKPTDGVERLQIALPYQLAVTGLNFNHFYLGGLHSAYVRGEALLAARRYAEAAAEFQKILDHRGIVGSDPIGALAHVQLGRAFVLSGDKIKAKTAYMDFLTLWKDADPDIPILTQARAEYAKL
;
A
#
# COMPACT_ATOMS: atom_id res chain seq x y z
N MET A 1 -13.57 -12.71 -6.73
CA MET A 1 -14.45 -13.78 -6.16
C MET A 1 -13.99 -15.15 -6.62
N ALA A 2 -13.81 -15.41 -7.94
CA ALA A 2 -13.36 -16.73 -8.41
C ALA A 2 -12.14 -17.34 -7.71
N ALA A 3 -11.16 -16.53 -7.29
CA ALA A 3 -9.99 -17.01 -6.54
C ALA A 3 -10.38 -17.65 -5.20
N LEU A 4 -11.35 -17.06 -4.49
CA LEU A 4 -11.84 -17.59 -3.20
C LEU A 4 -12.68 -18.87 -3.33
N ASP A 5 -13.22 -19.14 -4.51
CA ASP A 5 -13.92 -20.39 -4.81
C ASP A 5 -12.91 -21.53 -5.07
N LEU A 6 -11.71 -21.18 -5.54
CA LEU A 6 -10.64 -22.12 -5.86
C LEU A 6 -9.74 -22.44 -4.67
N SER A 7 -9.53 -21.49 -3.76
CA SER A 7 -8.63 -21.65 -2.61
C SER A 7 -9.06 -20.82 -1.41
N LYS A 8 -8.92 -21.41 -0.23
CA LYS A 8 -9.05 -20.78 1.08
C LYS A 8 -7.69 -20.66 1.79
N GLY A 9 -6.61 -20.68 1.03
CA GLY A 9 -5.27 -20.46 1.57
C GLY A 9 -5.09 -19.00 2.03
N ARG A 10 -4.34 -18.81 3.11
CA ARG A 10 -4.05 -17.53 3.74
C ARG A 10 -3.71 -16.41 2.73
N ASP A 11 -2.79 -16.69 1.82
CA ASP A 11 -2.27 -15.69 0.88
C ASP A 11 -3.29 -15.33 -0.21
N VAL A 12 -4.11 -16.33 -0.64
CA VAL A 12 -5.19 -16.10 -1.61
C VAL A 12 -6.29 -15.25 -0.99
N GLU A 13 -6.66 -15.51 0.24
CA GLU A 13 -7.65 -14.72 0.98
C GLU A 13 -7.16 -13.28 1.20
N TYR A 14 -5.91 -13.12 1.63
CA TYR A 14 -5.34 -11.78 1.78
C TYR A 14 -5.31 -11.02 0.45
N ALA A 15 -4.83 -11.62 -0.63
CA ALA A 15 -4.78 -10.98 -1.93
C ALA A 15 -6.19 -10.53 -2.41
N ALA A 16 -7.19 -11.39 -2.22
CA ALA A 16 -8.58 -11.06 -2.55
C ALA A 16 -9.13 -9.93 -1.65
N GLY A 17 -8.87 -10.02 -0.34
CA GLY A 17 -9.25 -8.99 0.64
C GLY A 17 -8.60 -7.65 0.35
N LEU A 18 -7.31 -7.65 0.00
CA LEU A 18 -6.56 -6.46 -0.37
C LEU A 18 -7.13 -5.80 -1.65
N ALA A 19 -7.41 -6.59 -2.69
CA ALA A 19 -8.01 -6.08 -3.91
C ALA A 19 -9.39 -5.44 -3.67
N LEU A 20 -10.21 -6.05 -2.83
CA LEU A 20 -11.51 -5.50 -2.42
C LEU A 20 -11.32 -4.19 -1.61
N ALA A 21 -10.43 -4.19 -0.63
CA ALA A 21 -10.19 -3.01 0.21
C ALA A 21 -9.65 -1.82 -0.61
N LEU A 22 -8.72 -2.06 -1.53
CA LEU A 22 -8.20 -1.05 -2.45
C LEU A 22 -9.28 -0.54 -3.44
N SER A 23 -10.28 -1.37 -3.74
CA SER A 23 -11.46 -0.99 -4.53
C SER A 23 -12.55 -0.31 -3.71
N ARG A 24 -12.28 0.01 -2.43
CA ARG A 24 -13.22 0.60 -1.47
C ARG A 24 -14.47 -0.26 -1.25
N ASP A 25 -14.26 -1.56 -1.10
CA ASP A 25 -15.31 -2.53 -0.79
C ASP A 25 -15.03 -3.21 0.55
N SER A 26 -15.06 -2.40 1.61
CA SER A 26 -14.84 -2.88 2.98
C SER A 26 -15.89 -3.88 3.42
N SER A 27 -17.09 -3.79 2.87
CA SER A 27 -18.17 -4.73 3.21
C SER A 27 -17.82 -6.18 2.89
N ARG A 28 -17.03 -6.42 1.82
CA ARG A 28 -16.54 -7.74 1.45
C ARG A 28 -15.14 -8.03 1.94
N SER A 29 -14.31 -7.02 2.16
CA SER A 29 -12.94 -7.18 2.66
C SER A 29 -12.90 -7.53 4.15
N GLN A 30 -13.74 -6.92 4.98
CA GLN A 30 -13.73 -7.13 6.44
C GLN A 30 -14.02 -8.59 6.85
N PRO A 31 -15.02 -9.30 6.28
CA PRO A 31 -15.22 -10.71 6.59
C PRO A 31 -13.99 -11.58 6.28
N ILE A 32 -13.18 -11.21 5.28
CA ILE A 32 -11.93 -11.90 4.96
C ILE A 32 -10.89 -11.63 6.06
N ALA A 33 -10.79 -10.40 6.57
CA ALA A 33 -9.91 -10.08 7.68
C ALA A 33 -10.31 -10.86 8.95
N ASP A 34 -11.63 -10.99 9.24
CA ASP A 34 -12.15 -11.77 10.37
C ASP A 34 -11.81 -13.25 10.22
N ASP A 35 -11.94 -13.82 9.01
CA ASP A 35 -11.61 -15.21 8.74
C ASP A 35 -10.11 -15.49 8.86
N LEU A 36 -9.26 -14.60 8.32
CA LEU A 36 -7.82 -14.68 8.47
C LEU A 36 -7.39 -14.65 9.94
N GLU A 37 -7.93 -13.73 10.73
CA GLU A 37 -7.63 -13.60 12.15
C GLU A 37 -8.04 -14.85 12.93
N LYS A 38 -9.20 -15.42 12.63
CA LYS A 38 -9.74 -16.60 13.29
C LYS A 38 -8.98 -17.89 12.92
N ARG A 39 -8.62 -18.06 11.65
CA ARG A 39 -8.01 -19.31 11.15
C ARG A 39 -6.51 -19.35 11.29
N PHE A 40 -5.86 -18.18 11.32
CA PHE A 40 -4.40 -18.06 11.38
C PHE A 40 -3.91 -17.17 12.54
N PRO A 41 -4.37 -17.41 13.79
CA PRO A 41 -4.12 -16.52 14.94
C PRO A 41 -2.65 -16.41 15.31
N GLU A 42 -1.85 -17.46 15.04
CA GLU A 42 -0.41 -17.50 15.35
C GLU A 42 0.47 -17.29 14.11
N ASP A 43 -0.12 -17.08 12.94
CA ASP A 43 0.65 -16.79 11.73
C ASP A 43 1.17 -15.36 11.75
N THR A 44 2.48 -15.20 11.61
CA THR A 44 3.15 -13.89 11.69
C THR A 44 2.64 -12.90 10.63
N PHE A 45 2.44 -13.35 9.38
CA PHE A 45 1.95 -12.46 8.33
C PHE A 45 0.48 -12.10 8.51
N ALA A 46 -0.37 -13.07 8.84
CA ALA A 46 -1.78 -12.79 9.10
C ALA A 46 -1.93 -11.79 10.24
N LYS A 47 -1.25 -12.02 11.36
CA LYS A 47 -1.37 -11.26 12.60
C LYS A 47 -0.77 -9.84 12.51
N PHE A 48 0.42 -9.72 11.91
CA PHE A 48 1.18 -8.46 11.96
C PHE A 48 1.19 -7.68 10.65
N THR A 49 0.68 -8.27 9.56
CA THR A 49 0.66 -7.59 8.25
C THR A 49 -0.73 -7.62 7.62
N TYR A 50 -1.30 -8.79 7.34
CA TYR A 50 -2.48 -8.92 6.49
C TYR A 50 -3.73 -8.33 7.14
N VAL A 51 -4.07 -8.78 8.34
CA VAL A 51 -5.24 -8.27 9.07
C VAL A 51 -5.10 -6.78 9.38
N PRO A 52 -3.97 -6.29 9.91
CA PRO A 52 -3.78 -4.86 10.12
C PRO A 52 -3.93 -4.00 8.85
N VAL A 53 -3.42 -4.46 7.71
CA VAL A 53 -3.57 -3.75 6.42
C VAL A 53 -5.03 -3.66 5.99
N LEU A 54 -5.78 -4.77 6.01
CA LEU A 54 -7.20 -4.78 5.63
C LEU A 54 -8.04 -3.89 6.55
N ARG A 55 -7.77 -3.94 7.87
CA ARG A 55 -8.44 -3.10 8.87
C ARG A 55 -8.10 -1.62 8.69
N ALA A 56 -6.85 -1.29 8.35
CA ALA A 56 -6.42 0.08 8.12
C ALA A 56 -7.06 0.68 6.85
N LEU A 57 -7.16 -0.09 5.77
CA LEU A 57 -7.85 0.33 4.53
C LEU A 57 -9.35 0.59 4.79
N SER A 58 -10.00 -0.24 5.61
CA SER A 58 -11.37 0.02 6.02
C SER A 58 -11.51 1.31 6.85
N ALA A 59 -10.58 1.56 7.77
CA ALA A 59 -10.58 2.80 8.54
C ALA A 59 -10.39 4.03 7.63
N LEU A 60 -9.57 3.91 6.58
CA LEU A 60 -9.42 4.97 5.57
C LEU A 60 -10.71 5.21 4.78
N GLU A 61 -11.42 4.15 4.38
CA GLU A 61 -12.72 4.25 3.70
C GLU A 61 -13.77 4.93 4.59
N ASP A 62 -13.76 4.63 5.89
CA ASP A 62 -14.63 5.25 6.90
C ASP A 62 -14.25 6.71 7.23
N GLY A 63 -13.18 7.26 6.63
CA GLY A 63 -12.71 8.61 6.96
C GLY A 63 -12.03 8.74 8.32
N LYS A 64 -11.47 7.63 8.86
CA LYS A 64 -10.77 7.55 10.15
C LYS A 64 -9.27 7.27 9.96
N PRO A 65 -8.50 8.19 9.33
CA PRO A 65 -7.11 7.92 8.97
C PRO A 65 -6.20 7.71 10.18
N THR A 66 -6.47 8.34 11.31
CA THR A 66 -5.70 8.14 12.55
C THR A 66 -5.82 6.71 13.05
N ASP A 67 -7.04 6.15 13.03
CA ASP A 67 -7.26 4.73 13.39
C ASP A 67 -6.49 3.80 12.45
N GLY A 68 -6.43 4.14 11.15
CA GLY A 68 -5.63 3.42 10.18
C GLY A 68 -4.14 3.40 10.53
N VAL A 69 -3.58 4.54 10.94
CA VAL A 69 -2.19 4.64 11.41
C VAL A 69 -1.96 3.80 12.66
N GLU A 70 -2.88 3.86 13.63
CA GLU A 70 -2.76 3.11 14.89
C GLU A 70 -2.81 1.60 14.66
N ARG A 71 -3.72 1.11 13.81
CA ARG A 71 -3.82 -0.31 13.47
C ARG A 71 -2.55 -0.86 12.84
N LEU A 72 -1.77 -0.03 12.15
CA LEU A 72 -0.52 -0.43 11.50
C LEU A 72 0.71 -0.30 12.40
N GLN A 73 0.58 0.14 13.66
CA GLN A 73 1.72 0.17 14.60
C GLN A 73 2.31 -1.22 14.83
N ILE A 74 1.47 -2.24 14.94
CA ILE A 74 1.90 -3.62 15.14
C ILE A 74 2.70 -4.18 13.95
N ALA A 75 2.52 -3.62 12.76
CA ALA A 75 3.21 -4.04 11.54
C ALA A 75 4.64 -3.48 11.41
N LEU A 76 5.00 -2.42 12.16
CA LEU A 76 6.28 -1.72 12.00
C LEU A 76 7.51 -2.63 12.04
N PRO A 77 7.65 -3.59 12.98
CA PRO A 77 8.80 -4.49 13.02
C PRO A 77 8.87 -5.45 11.83
N TYR A 78 7.77 -5.63 11.11
CA TYR A 78 7.62 -6.63 10.05
C TYR A 78 7.57 -6.02 8.64
N GLN A 79 7.71 -4.71 8.50
CA GLN A 79 7.57 -4.00 7.21
C GLN A 79 8.57 -4.47 6.15
N LEU A 80 9.75 -4.94 6.54
CA LEU A 80 10.77 -5.47 5.64
C LEU A 80 10.72 -7.00 5.52
N ALA A 81 9.73 -7.65 6.11
CA ALA A 81 9.57 -9.09 6.02
C ALA A 81 9.07 -9.50 4.63
N VAL A 82 9.61 -10.62 4.13
CA VAL A 82 9.20 -11.24 2.88
C VAL A 82 8.55 -12.59 3.15
N THR A 83 7.52 -12.93 2.38
CA THR A 83 6.69 -14.15 2.58
C THR A 83 7.37 -15.45 2.16
N GLY A 84 8.64 -15.41 1.75
CA GLY A 84 9.42 -16.57 1.31
C GLY A 84 10.16 -16.30 0.00
N LEU A 85 11.04 -17.25 -0.37
CA LEU A 85 11.89 -17.15 -1.56
C LEU A 85 11.18 -17.54 -2.88
N ASN A 86 9.88 -17.77 -2.86
CA ASN A 86 9.12 -18.14 -4.05
C ASN A 86 8.77 -16.89 -4.85
N PHE A 87 9.27 -16.80 -6.06
CA PHE A 87 9.07 -15.70 -7.02
C PHE A 87 7.60 -15.36 -7.36
N ASN A 88 6.63 -16.12 -6.86
CA ASN A 88 5.20 -15.93 -7.12
C ASN A 88 4.46 -15.11 -6.05
N HIS A 89 5.15 -14.57 -5.03
CA HIS A 89 4.52 -13.88 -3.89
C HIS A 89 4.88 -12.40 -3.78
N PHE A 90 5.11 -11.73 -4.89
CA PHE A 90 5.54 -10.32 -4.93
C PHE A 90 4.59 -9.34 -4.24
N TYR A 91 3.30 -9.66 -4.14
CA TYR A 91 2.26 -8.75 -3.64
C TYR A 91 1.92 -8.93 -2.16
N LEU A 92 2.65 -9.76 -1.43
CA LEU A 92 2.25 -10.20 -0.09
C LEU A 92 3.27 -9.83 1.01
N GLY A 93 4.24 -8.99 0.69
CA GLY A 93 5.30 -8.60 1.61
C GLY A 93 4.87 -7.54 2.63
N GLY A 94 5.69 -7.37 3.67
CA GLY A 94 5.47 -6.40 4.73
C GLY A 94 5.42 -4.95 4.26
N LEU A 95 6.04 -4.62 3.12
CA LEU A 95 6.04 -3.26 2.55
C LEU A 95 4.65 -2.74 2.16
N HIS A 96 3.66 -3.61 1.94
CA HIS A 96 2.26 -3.18 1.80
C HIS A 96 1.75 -2.45 3.04
N SER A 97 2.18 -2.86 4.23
CA SER A 97 1.83 -2.15 5.47
C SER A 97 2.46 -0.75 5.55
N ALA A 98 3.69 -0.59 5.02
CA ALA A 98 4.32 0.72 4.90
C ALA A 98 3.56 1.62 3.89
N TYR A 99 3.18 1.06 2.75
CA TYR A 99 2.42 1.79 1.74
C TYR A 99 1.08 2.29 2.29
N VAL A 100 0.27 1.41 2.88
CA VAL A 100 -1.04 1.76 3.45
C VAL A 100 -0.88 2.71 4.65
N ARG A 101 0.17 2.54 5.46
CA ARG A 101 0.46 3.48 6.55
C ARG A 101 0.82 4.88 6.02
N GLY A 102 1.58 4.96 4.93
CA GLY A 102 1.86 6.20 4.23
C GLY A 102 0.59 6.89 3.75
N GLU A 103 -0.36 6.15 3.15
CA GLU A 103 -1.66 6.69 2.72
C GLU A 103 -2.49 7.18 3.91
N ALA A 104 -2.51 6.43 5.02
CA ALA A 104 -3.20 6.83 6.23
C ALA A 104 -2.61 8.11 6.85
N LEU A 105 -1.28 8.22 6.86
CA LEU A 105 -0.57 9.42 7.31
C LEU A 105 -0.84 10.63 6.41
N LEU A 106 -0.89 10.45 5.08
CA LEU A 106 -1.29 11.51 4.14
C LEU A 106 -2.71 12.01 4.45
N ALA A 107 -3.66 11.10 4.62
CA ALA A 107 -5.04 11.44 4.94
C ALA A 107 -5.16 12.10 6.33
N ALA A 108 -4.30 11.72 7.29
CA ALA A 108 -4.19 12.35 8.60
C ALA A 108 -3.40 13.67 8.59
N ARG A 109 -2.97 14.18 7.44
CA ARG A 109 -2.15 15.38 7.23
C ARG A 109 -0.77 15.34 7.91
N ARG A 110 -0.25 14.14 8.17
CA ARG A 110 1.10 13.89 8.73
C ARG A 110 2.11 13.69 7.60
N TYR A 111 2.30 14.73 6.78
CA TYR A 111 2.96 14.63 5.49
C TYR A 111 4.43 14.19 5.55
N ALA A 112 5.18 14.68 6.52
CA ALA A 112 6.59 14.29 6.68
C ALA A 112 6.74 12.79 7.03
N GLU A 113 5.85 12.28 7.86
CA GLU A 113 5.84 10.87 8.23
C GLU A 113 5.36 9.98 7.07
N ALA A 114 4.36 10.47 6.31
CA ALA A 114 3.92 9.80 5.09
C ALA A 114 5.09 9.69 4.08
N ALA A 115 5.82 10.78 3.86
CA ALA A 115 6.99 10.79 2.99
C ALA A 115 8.05 9.76 3.44
N ALA A 116 8.28 9.62 4.75
CA ALA A 116 9.22 8.63 5.28
C ALA A 116 8.78 7.18 5.01
N GLU A 117 7.48 6.88 5.10
CA GLU A 117 6.97 5.53 4.76
C GLU A 117 7.12 5.21 3.27
N PHE A 118 6.81 6.16 2.38
CA PHE A 118 7.00 5.94 0.94
C PHE A 118 8.48 5.86 0.56
N GLN A 119 9.33 6.69 1.16
CA GLN A 119 10.78 6.63 0.96
C GLN A 119 11.35 5.28 1.38
N LYS A 120 10.89 4.72 2.49
CA LYS A 120 11.27 3.37 2.94
C LYS A 120 11.05 2.32 1.85
N ILE A 121 9.93 2.38 1.12
CA ILE A 121 9.64 1.46 0.02
C ILE A 121 10.69 1.64 -1.09
N LEU A 122 11.01 2.88 -1.45
CA LEU A 122 11.97 3.21 -2.50
C LEU A 122 13.40 2.81 -2.15
N ASP A 123 13.76 2.87 -0.86
CA ASP A 123 15.07 2.46 -0.36
C ASP A 123 15.26 0.93 -0.37
N HIS A 124 14.17 0.16 -0.46
CA HIS A 124 14.20 -1.31 -0.40
C HIS A 124 13.76 -1.97 -1.71
N ARG A 125 14.25 -1.48 -2.83
CA ARG A 125 13.90 -1.97 -4.19
C ARG A 125 14.08 -3.48 -4.36
N GLY A 126 15.05 -4.08 -3.69
CA GLY A 126 15.29 -5.53 -3.74
C GLY A 126 14.17 -6.35 -3.07
N ILE A 127 13.44 -5.76 -2.11
CA ILE A 127 12.27 -6.38 -1.48
C ILE A 127 11.01 -6.11 -2.31
N VAL A 128 10.88 -4.91 -2.84
CA VAL A 128 9.74 -4.51 -3.70
C VAL A 128 9.67 -5.37 -4.98
N GLY A 129 10.82 -5.61 -5.62
CA GLY A 129 10.86 -6.36 -6.88
C GLY A 129 10.00 -5.68 -7.96
N SER A 130 9.04 -6.44 -8.51
CA SER A 130 8.10 -5.98 -9.54
C SER A 130 6.74 -5.53 -8.98
N ASP A 131 6.60 -5.40 -7.66
CA ASP A 131 5.35 -4.95 -7.05
C ASP A 131 5.02 -3.50 -7.46
N PRO A 132 3.80 -3.21 -7.94
CA PRO A 132 3.37 -1.86 -8.32
C PRO A 132 3.55 -0.80 -7.24
N ILE A 133 3.55 -1.17 -5.94
CA ILE A 133 3.77 -0.19 -4.86
C ILE A 133 5.12 0.51 -4.97
N GLY A 134 6.12 -0.12 -5.61
CA GLY A 134 7.42 0.51 -5.87
C GLY A 134 7.30 1.75 -6.76
N ALA A 135 6.52 1.66 -7.83
CA ALA A 135 6.24 2.81 -8.70
C ALA A 135 5.26 3.79 -8.03
N LEU A 136 4.20 3.27 -7.44
CA LEU A 136 3.17 4.10 -6.78
C LEU A 136 3.72 4.90 -5.61
N ALA A 137 4.74 4.39 -4.91
CA ALA A 137 5.41 5.12 -3.83
C ALA A 137 6.02 6.43 -4.30
N HIS A 138 6.53 6.54 -5.54
CA HIS A 138 7.01 7.81 -6.10
C HIS A 138 5.87 8.84 -6.22
N VAL A 139 4.69 8.44 -6.71
CA VAL A 139 3.53 9.34 -6.82
C VAL A 139 3.09 9.82 -5.44
N GLN A 140 2.96 8.91 -4.49
CA GLN A 140 2.53 9.25 -3.14
C GLN A 140 3.56 10.12 -2.41
N LEU A 141 4.84 9.86 -2.63
CA LEU A 141 5.93 10.71 -2.12
C LEU A 141 5.84 12.13 -2.71
N GLY A 142 5.59 12.24 -4.02
CA GLY A 142 5.33 13.51 -4.69
C GLY A 142 4.17 14.27 -4.05
N ARG A 143 3.05 13.59 -3.80
CA ARG A 143 1.88 14.15 -3.10
C ARG A 143 2.21 14.62 -1.69
N ALA A 144 2.98 13.82 -0.92
CA ALA A 144 3.42 14.19 0.42
C ALA A 144 4.25 15.47 0.41
N PHE A 145 5.18 15.60 -0.54
CA PHE A 145 6.01 16.80 -0.69
C PHE A 145 5.20 18.02 -1.16
N VAL A 146 4.24 17.86 -2.07
CA VAL A 146 3.32 18.96 -2.45
C VAL A 146 2.59 19.50 -1.22
N LEU A 147 2.01 18.59 -0.44
CA LEU A 147 1.20 18.94 0.74
C LEU A 147 2.05 19.53 1.89
N SER A 148 3.34 19.19 1.96
CA SER A 148 4.30 19.79 2.91
C SER A 148 4.96 21.07 2.37
N GLY A 149 4.68 21.47 1.12
CA GLY A 149 5.21 22.70 0.51
C GLY A 149 6.58 22.55 -0.19
N ASP A 150 7.16 21.35 -0.22
CA ASP A 150 8.46 21.09 -0.88
C ASP A 150 8.25 20.74 -2.37
N LYS A 151 8.03 21.78 -3.18
CA LYS A 151 7.80 21.62 -4.62
C LYS A 151 8.99 21.03 -5.37
N ILE A 152 10.21 21.24 -4.91
CA ILE A 152 11.41 20.74 -5.59
C ILE A 152 11.47 19.22 -5.47
N LYS A 153 11.33 18.69 -4.26
CA LYS A 153 11.28 17.22 -4.04
C LYS A 153 10.04 16.60 -4.70
N ALA A 154 8.90 17.29 -4.67
CA ALA A 154 7.71 16.83 -5.36
C ALA A 154 7.95 16.60 -6.86
N LYS A 155 8.54 17.59 -7.55
CA LYS A 155 8.90 17.46 -8.97
C LYS A 155 9.80 16.27 -9.24
N THR A 156 10.82 16.06 -8.42
CA THR A 156 11.73 14.90 -8.56
C THR A 156 10.96 13.59 -8.44
N ALA A 157 10.14 13.44 -7.41
CA ALA A 157 9.38 12.21 -7.18
C ALA A 157 8.40 11.89 -8.34
N TYR A 158 7.70 12.90 -8.86
CA TYR A 158 6.83 12.69 -10.02
C TYR A 158 7.63 12.38 -11.30
N MET A 159 8.77 13.03 -11.52
CA MET A 159 9.64 12.73 -12.67
C MET A 159 10.16 11.29 -12.63
N ASP A 160 10.54 10.80 -11.46
CA ASP A 160 10.98 9.42 -11.29
C ASP A 160 9.86 8.44 -11.67
N PHE A 161 8.63 8.67 -11.20
CA PHE A 161 7.47 7.88 -11.60
C PHE A 161 7.24 7.92 -13.11
N LEU A 162 7.20 9.12 -13.69
CA LEU A 162 6.92 9.29 -15.13
C LEU A 162 8.02 8.68 -16.01
N THR A 163 9.26 8.64 -15.52
CA THR A 163 10.38 7.97 -16.19
C THR A 163 10.23 6.46 -16.14
N LEU A 164 9.84 5.90 -14.99
CA LEU A 164 9.59 4.47 -14.84
C LEU A 164 8.42 4.00 -15.74
N TRP A 165 7.40 4.82 -15.88
CA TRP A 165 6.17 4.50 -16.62
C TRP A 165 6.07 5.19 -17.99
N LYS A 166 7.21 5.56 -18.58
CA LYS A 166 7.24 6.26 -19.88
C LYS A 166 6.61 5.47 -21.03
N ASP A 167 6.75 4.14 -20.98
CA ASP A 167 6.25 3.21 -22.00
C ASP A 167 4.95 2.49 -21.58
N ALA A 168 4.32 2.91 -20.46
CA ALA A 168 3.05 2.36 -20.02
C ALA A 168 1.89 2.90 -20.86
N ASP A 169 0.78 2.14 -20.88
CA ASP A 169 -0.43 2.55 -21.59
C ASP A 169 -0.89 3.95 -21.11
N PRO A 170 -1.13 4.88 -22.05
CA PRO A 170 -1.37 6.29 -21.73
C PRO A 170 -2.68 6.55 -20.99
N ASP A 171 -3.64 5.61 -21.05
CA ASP A 171 -4.96 5.69 -20.45
C ASP A 171 -5.03 5.15 -19.01
N ILE A 172 -3.92 4.61 -18.48
CA ILE A 172 -3.86 4.17 -17.08
C ILE A 172 -4.18 5.36 -16.15
N PRO A 173 -5.22 5.25 -15.31
CA PRO A 173 -5.72 6.39 -14.53
C PRO A 173 -4.66 7.07 -13.67
N ILE A 174 -3.82 6.30 -12.97
CA ILE A 174 -2.79 6.87 -12.10
C ILE A 174 -1.70 7.61 -12.89
N LEU A 175 -1.36 7.16 -14.11
CA LEU A 175 -0.42 7.85 -14.98
C LEU A 175 -0.97 9.20 -15.44
N THR A 176 -2.25 9.23 -15.85
CA THR A 176 -2.96 10.46 -16.23
C THR A 176 -3.03 11.44 -15.05
N GLN A 177 -3.35 10.95 -13.85
CA GLN A 177 -3.37 11.77 -12.65
C GLN A 177 -1.99 12.34 -12.31
N ALA A 178 -0.94 11.52 -12.32
CA ALA A 178 0.42 11.95 -12.00
C ALA A 178 0.93 13.02 -12.98
N ARG A 179 0.63 12.89 -14.29
CA ARG A 179 0.93 13.92 -15.30
C ARG A 179 0.21 15.24 -15.01
N ALA A 180 -1.07 15.17 -14.66
CA ALA A 180 -1.87 16.35 -14.34
C ALA A 180 -1.42 17.02 -13.02
N GLU A 181 -1.01 16.25 -12.02
CA GLU A 181 -0.46 16.74 -10.75
C GLU A 181 0.91 17.41 -10.98
N TYR A 182 1.80 16.77 -11.73
CA TYR A 182 3.12 17.31 -12.08
C TYR A 182 3.04 18.64 -12.84
N ALA A 183 2.10 18.75 -13.79
CA ALA A 183 1.93 19.97 -14.60
C ALA A 183 1.50 21.21 -13.78
N LYS A 184 1.06 21.04 -12.53
CA LYS A 184 0.65 22.14 -11.63
C LYS A 184 1.78 22.62 -10.71
N LEU A 185 2.97 22.00 -10.74
CA LEU A 185 4.12 22.32 -9.90
C LEU A 185 5.05 23.36 -10.55
#